data_ee164562a3a729a5d173d191095c7227
#
_entry.id   ee164562a3a729a5d173d191095c7227
#
_cell.length_a   1.000
_cell.length_b   1.000
_cell.length_c   1.000
_cell.angle_alpha   90.00
_cell.angle_beta   90.00
_cell.angle_gamma   90.00
#
_symmetry.space_group_name_H-M   'P 1'
#
loop_
_entity.id
_entity.type
_entity.pdbx_description
1 polymer ?
#
loop_
_entity_poly.entity_id
_entity_poly.type
_entity_poly.pdbx_seq_one_letter_code
_entity_poly.pdbx_strand_id
1 'polypeptide(L)'
;MTTPAPDPNTIVWFRDRHVRLGDAQVNILTHGLNYGTGVFEGIRGYWDERQRELHLNRAENHYRRWKHNCGILRLKVGPTPAELCEITAELCRRNQFQQNVYVRPIAYKSAARIGVHADDQDEWAIVVVPYGEYFASEGGLKAGVSSWRRVDDNAIPGRAKICGAYVNSVLAGGEARDNGHDEAIFLTQDGHVCEAAAANIFMVRDGRLLTPPVTDNILEGITR
;
A
#
# COMPACT_ATOMS: atom_id res chain seq x y z
N MET A 1 -6.83 -11.14 9.30
CA MET A 1 -7.45 -10.35 10.39
C MET A 1 -7.90 -9.02 9.83
N THR A 2 -9.08 -8.55 10.20
CA THR A 2 -9.54 -7.20 9.88
C THR A 2 -9.05 -6.28 10.99
N THR A 3 -8.30 -5.23 10.65
CA THR A 3 -8.04 -4.14 11.59
C THR A 3 -9.36 -3.51 12.02
N PRO A 4 -9.50 -3.11 13.29
CA PRO A 4 -10.67 -2.35 13.71
C PRO A 4 -10.80 -1.08 12.86
N ALA A 5 -12.02 -0.61 12.66
CA ALA A 5 -12.24 0.67 11.97
C ALA A 5 -11.47 1.78 12.72
N PRO A 6 -10.72 2.63 12.00
CA PRO A 6 -10.00 3.72 12.64
C PRO A 6 -10.98 4.73 13.25
N ASP A 7 -10.53 5.40 14.34
CA ASP A 7 -11.31 6.46 14.99
C ASP A 7 -11.57 7.60 13.98
N PRO A 8 -12.83 8.00 13.75
CA PRO A 8 -13.17 9.11 12.85
C PRO A 8 -12.57 10.47 13.29
N ASN A 9 -12.15 10.61 14.56
CA ASN A 9 -11.48 11.81 15.07
C ASN A 9 -9.97 11.81 14.80
N THR A 10 -9.38 10.71 14.31
CA THR A 10 -7.96 10.66 13.91
C THR A 10 -7.65 11.81 12.96
N ILE A 11 -6.59 12.56 13.26
CA ILE A 11 -6.14 13.67 12.40
C ILE A 11 -5.36 13.08 11.22
N VAL A 12 -5.75 13.46 10.01
CA VAL A 12 -5.13 13.04 8.75
C VAL A 12 -4.73 14.28 7.94
N TRP A 13 -3.83 14.09 6.98
CA TRP A 13 -3.52 15.10 5.97
C TRP A 13 -4.41 14.87 4.74
N PHE A 14 -5.19 15.87 4.36
CA PHE A 14 -6.09 15.79 3.23
C PHE A 14 -6.26 17.17 2.59
N ARG A 15 -6.06 17.30 1.28
CA ARG A 15 -6.16 18.56 0.53
C ARG A 15 -5.33 19.68 1.18
N ASP A 16 -4.05 19.40 1.39
CA ASP A 16 -3.02 20.30 1.93
C ASP A 16 -3.33 20.88 3.32
N ARG A 17 -4.11 20.16 4.12
CA ARG A 17 -4.44 20.56 5.50
C ARG A 17 -4.68 19.37 6.42
N HIS A 18 -4.59 19.61 7.72
CA HIS A 18 -5.02 18.65 8.74
C HIS A 18 -6.55 18.70 8.90
N VAL A 19 -7.18 17.53 8.82
CA VAL A 19 -8.63 17.36 9.04
C VAL A 19 -8.87 16.11 9.89
N ARG A 20 -10.07 15.94 10.44
CA ARG A 20 -10.47 14.64 11.01
C ARG A 20 -10.70 13.64 9.89
N LEU A 21 -10.43 12.38 10.14
CA LEU A 21 -10.65 11.29 9.18
C LEU A 21 -12.13 11.24 8.73
N GLY A 22 -13.08 11.47 9.66
CA GLY A 22 -14.50 11.52 9.35
C GLY A 22 -14.91 12.64 8.38
N ASP A 23 -14.11 13.71 8.30
CA ASP A 23 -14.33 14.85 7.40
C ASP A 23 -13.58 14.71 6.07
N ALA A 24 -12.67 13.72 5.94
CA ALA A 24 -11.90 13.46 4.73
C ALA A 24 -12.75 12.68 3.70
N GLN A 25 -13.68 13.36 3.06
CA GLN A 25 -14.66 12.76 2.14
C GLN A 25 -14.33 13.04 0.67
N VAL A 26 -14.62 12.06 -0.18
CA VAL A 26 -14.52 12.17 -1.63
C VAL A 26 -15.89 11.97 -2.27
N ASN A 27 -16.07 12.57 -3.45
CA ASN A 27 -17.31 12.39 -4.22
C ASN A 27 -17.41 10.95 -4.77
N ILE A 28 -18.60 10.37 -4.80
CA ILE A 28 -18.85 9.02 -5.35
C ILE A 28 -18.44 8.90 -6.83
N LEU A 29 -18.43 10.00 -7.57
CA LEU A 29 -18.01 10.04 -8.97
C LEU A 29 -16.50 10.31 -9.13
N THR A 30 -15.73 10.36 -8.03
CA THR A 30 -14.27 10.54 -8.10
C THR A 30 -13.65 9.50 -9.02
N HIS A 31 -12.87 9.94 -10.00
CA HIS A 31 -12.26 9.08 -11.03
C HIS A 31 -11.41 7.97 -10.40
N GLY A 32 -10.63 8.29 -9.36
CA GLY A 32 -9.85 7.32 -8.60
C GLY A 32 -10.68 6.20 -8.00
N LEU A 33 -11.92 6.49 -7.53
CA LEU A 33 -12.85 5.50 -6.99
C LEU A 33 -13.46 4.64 -8.11
N ASN A 34 -13.88 5.26 -9.23
CA ASN A 34 -14.61 4.55 -10.30
C ASN A 34 -13.68 3.73 -11.20
N TYR A 35 -12.44 4.15 -11.41
CA TYR A 35 -11.51 3.54 -12.37
C TYR A 35 -10.20 3.05 -11.74
N GLY A 36 -10.06 3.11 -10.41
CA GLY A 36 -8.86 2.64 -9.72
C GLY A 36 -7.60 3.48 -9.99
N THR A 37 -7.75 4.71 -10.49
CA THR A 37 -6.64 5.62 -10.86
C THR A 37 -6.07 6.34 -9.65
N GLY A 38 -5.57 5.56 -8.70
CA GLY A 38 -4.86 6.00 -7.53
C GLY A 38 -3.58 5.20 -7.33
N VAL A 39 -2.63 5.78 -6.60
CA VAL A 39 -1.37 5.16 -6.18
C VAL A 39 -1.24 5.33 -4.68
N PHE A 40 -0.93 4.25 -3.97
CA PHE A 40 -0.76 4.30 -2.52
C PHE A 40 0.58 3.72 -2.06
N GLU A 41 0.92 3.96 -0.81
CA GLU A 41 2.03 3.32 -0.12
C GLU A 41 1.59 2.70 1.20
N GLY A 42 2.48 1.91 1.78
CA GLY A 42 2.32 1.35 3.11
C GLY A 42 3.64 1.44 3.87
N ILE A 43 3.70 2.31 4.88
CA ILE A 43 4.89 2.54 5.68
C ILE A 43 4.60 2.06 7.10
N ARG A 44 5.51 1.30 7.68
CA ARG A 44 5.40 0.88 9.08
C ARG A 44 6.08 1.87 10.00
N GLY A 45 5.42 2.17 11.11
CA GLY A 45 6.03 2.82 12.26
C GLY A 45 6.06 1.86 13.43
N TYR A 46 7.21 1.76 14.09
CA TYR A 46 7.42 0.89 15.24
C TYR A 46 7.65 1.74 16.49
N TRP A 47 6.86 1.47 17.53
CA TRP A 47 6.99 2.13 18.83
C TRP A 47 8.09 1.47 19.65
N ASP A 48 9.03 2.27 20.15
CA ASP A 48 10.04 1.82 21.09
C ASP A 48 9.62 2.25 22.53
N GLU A 49 9.25 1.28 23.34
CA GLU A 49 8.81 1.52 24.74
C GLU A 49 9.94 2.09 25.60
N ARG A 50 11.20 1.79 25.32
CA ARG A 50 12.35 2.24 26.14
C ARG A 50 12.68 3.69 25.85
N GLN A 51 12.69 4.05 24.57
CA GLN A 51 13.00 5.41 24.10
C GLN A 51 11.75 6.30 24.13
N ARG A 52 10.54 5.70 24.18
CA ARG A 52 9.25 6.36 24.01
C ARG A 52 9.19 7.15 22.68
N GLU A 53 9.66 6.51 21.63
CA GLU A 53 9.74 7.09 20.30
C GLU A 53 9.09 6.17 19.26
N LEU A 54 8.49 6.80 18.23
CA LEU A 54 7.90 6.11 17.08
C LEU A 54 8.86 6.23 15.89
N HIS A 55 9.43 5.10 15.47
CA HIS A 55 10.36 5.02 14.36
C HIS A 55 9.65 4.65 13.05
N LEU A 56 9.58 5.59 12.12
CA LEU A 56 9.06 5.35 10.77
C LEU A 56 10.09 4.61 9.92
N ASN A 57 9.80 3.35 9.58
CA ASN A 57 10.74 2.50 8.88
C ASN A 57 10.91 2.90 7.41
N ARG A 58 12.11 3.39 7.05
CA ARG A 58 12.49 3.76 5.67
C ARG A 58 11.48 4.68 4.96
N ALA A 59 10.85 5.59 5.70
CA ALA A 59 9.76 6.43 5.20
C ALA A 59 10.16 7.19 3.92
N GLU A 60 11.35 7.78 3.87
CA GLU A 60 11.82 8.51 2.70
C GLU A 60 11.93 7.63 1.44
N ASN A 61 12.39 6.37 1.58
CA ASN A 61 12.44 5.42 0.47
C ASN A 61 11.04 5.11 -0.06
N HIS A 62 10.07 4.93 0.84
CA HIS A 62 8.67 4.74 0.47
C HIS A 62 8.11 5.94 -0.27
N TYR A 63 8.38 7.17 0.20
CA TYR A 63 7.91 8.38 -0.48
C TYR A 63 8.58 8.62 -1.82
N ARG A 64 9.87 8.26 -1.98
CA ARG A 64 10.54 8.27 -3.29
C ARG A 64 9.87 7.32 -4.27
N ARG A 65 9.57 6.08 -3.86
CA ARG A 65 8.85 5.10 -4.68
C ARG A 65 7.43 5.58 -4.97
N TRP A 66 6.71 6.11 -3.98
CA TRP A 66 5.36 6.64 -4.17
C TRP A 66 5.31 7.74 -5.24
N LYS A 67 6.19 8.73 -5.16
CA LYS A 67 6.26 9.80 -6.18
C LYS A 67 6.63 9.27 -7.56
N HIS A 68 7.57 8.33 -7.65
CA HIS A 68 7.89 7.65 -8.90
C HIS A 68 6.65 6.97 -9.48
N ASN A 69 5.93 6.20 -8.68
CA ASN A 69 4.71 5.49 -9.09
C ASN A 69 3.57 6.44 -9.46
N CYS A 70 3.43 7.57 -8.76
CA CYS A 70 2.50 8.63 -9.12
C CYS A 70 2.76 9.15 -10.54
N GLY A 71 4.03 9.28 -10.93
CA GLY A 71 4.42 9.68 -12.29
C GLY A 71 3.89 8.75 -13.38
N ILE A 72 3.75 7.44 -13.11
CA ILE A 72 3.20 6.46 -14.06
C ILE A 72 1.74 6.79 -14.41
N LEU A 73 0.94 7.19 -13.43
CA LEU A 73 -0.45 7.65 -13.63
C LEU A 73 -0.57 9.16 -13.87
N ARG A 74 0.57 9.86 -14.07
CA ARG A 74 0.61 11.33 -14.24
C ARG A 74 -0.09 12.08 -13.09
N LEU A 75 0.05 11.56 -11.87
CA LEU A 75 -0.42 12.21 -10.65
C LEU A 75 0.64 13.20 -10.15
N LYS A 76 0.20 14.40 -9.78
CA LYS A 76 1.06 15.46 -9.26
C LYS A 76 0.97 15.51 -7.73
N VAL A 77 2.07 15.24 -7.06
CA VAL A 77 2.23 15.38 -5.61
C VAL A 77 3.33 16.41 -5.37
N GLY A 78 2.97 17.59 -4.85
CA GLY A 78 3.86 18.74 -4.72
C GLY A 78 5.05 18.50 -3.79
N PRO A 79 4.85 18.12 -2.52
CA PRO A 79 5.93 18.03 -1.54
C PRO A 79 7.03 17.04 -1.93
N THR A 80 8.25 17.32 -1.50
CA THR A 80 9.42 16.42 -1.61
C THR A 80 9.25 15.21 -0.67
N PRO A 81 10.00 14.11 -0.87
CA PRO A 81 9.98 12.98 0.06
C PRO A 81 10.32 13.38 1.51
N ALA A 82 11.22 14.31 1.73
CA ALA A 82 11.58 14.81 3.06
C ALA A 82 10.41 15.56 3.71
N GLU A 83 9.76 16.47 2.99
CA GLU A 83 8.57 17.20 3.47
C GLU A 83 7.41 16.24 3.77
N LEU A 84 7.22 15.18 2.99
CA LEU A 84 6.22 14.14 3.26
C LEU A 84 6.54 13.36 4.54
N CYS A 85 7.81 13.11 4.84
CA CYS A 85 8.25 12.53 6.12
C CYS A 85 7.91 13.46 7.30
N GLU A 86 8.14 14.77 7.16
CA GLU A 86 7.79 15.74 8.21
C GLU A 86 6.29 15.82 8.45
N ILE A 87 5.47 15.87 7.38
CA ILE A 87 4.00 15.83 7.49
C ILE A 87 3.56 14.56 8.23
N THR A 88 4.15 13.40 7.91
CA THR A 88 3.83 12.14 8.57
C THR A 88 4.21 12.15 10.05
N ALA A 89 5.41 12.64 10.38
CA ALA A 89 5.86 12.77 11.76
C ALA A 89 4.94 13.70 12.57
N GLU A 90 4.50 14.80 11.96
CA GLU A 90 3.55 15.72 12.60
C GLU A 90 2.18 15.05 12.82
N LEU A 91 1.68 14.25 11.87
CA LEU A 91 0.45 13.48 12.07
C LEU A 91 0.58 12.50 13.25
N CYS A 92 1.72 11.82 13.38
CA CYS A 92 1.97 10.93 14.52
C CYS A 92 1.94 11.69 15.85
N ARG A 93 2.57 12.87 15.92
CA ARG A 93 2.57 13.73 17.13
C ARG A 93 1.16 14.22 17.47
N ARG A 94 0.40 14.72 16.50
CA ARG A 94 -0.97 15.23 16.72
C ARG A 94 -1.93 14.16 17.22
N ASN A 95 -1.78 12.94 16.76
CA ASN A 95 -2.58 11.81 17.21
C ASN A 95 -2.03 11.12 18.46
N GLN A 96 -0.86 11.55 18.96
CA GLN A 96 -0.22 11.01 20.18
C GLN A 96 -0.06 9.48 20.17
N PHE A 97 0.26 8.90 19.00
CA PHE A 97 0.43 7.45 18.90
C PHE A 97 1.63 6.96 19.71
N GLN A 98 1.38 6.04 20.65
CA GLN A 98 2.36 5.35 21.49
C GLN A 98 2.28 3.83 21.25
N GLN A 99 2.16 3.44 20.00
CA GLN A 99 2.06 2.04 19.55
C GLN A 99 2.47 1.95 18.09
N ASN A 100 2.65 0.73 17.59
CA ASN A 100 2.92 0.51 16.18
C ASN A 100 1.83 1.10 15.29
N VAL A 101 2.24 1.72 14.18
CA VAL A 101 1.33 2.38 13.25
C VAL A 101 1.55 1.90 11.82
N TYR A 102 0.53 2.11 11.00
CA TYR A 102 0.60 1.99 9.55
C TYR A 102 0.26 3.35 8.93
N VAL A 103 1.13 3.80 8.04
CA VAL A 103 0.94 5.03 7.28
C VAL A 103 0.51 4.68 5.87
N ARG A 104 -0.62 5.25 5.43
CA ARG A 104 -1.21 5.11 4.11
C ARG A 104 -1.18 6.45 3.36
N PRO A 105 -0.10 6.78 2.64
CA PRO A 105 -0.17 7.81 1.61
C PRO A 105 -0.99 7.29 0.45
N ILE A 106 -1.83 8.14 -0.13
CA ILE A 106 -2.61 7.86 -1.33
C ILE A 106 -2.74 9.11 -2.17
N ALA A 107 -2.49 9.01 -3.48
CA ALA A 107 -2.78 10.04 -4.47
C ALA A 107 -3.71 9.47 -5.52
N TYR A 108 -4.60 10.28 -6.06
CA TYR A 108 -5.63 9.81 -6.99
C TYR A 108 -6.11 10.93 -7.93
N LYS A 109 -6.64 10.53 -9.09
CA LYS A 109 -7.39 11.43 -9.97
C LYS A 109 -8.70 11.79 -9.30
N SER A 110 -8.88 13.09 -9.00
CA SER A 110 -9.95 13.56 -8.11
C SER A 110 -11.18 14.10 -8.83
N ALA A 111 -11.13 14.28 -10.15
CA ALA A 111 -12.26 14.74 -10.92
C ALA A 111 -13.53 13.91 -10.67
N ALA A 112 -14.63 14.58 -10.37
CA ALA A 112 -15.92 13.95 -10.12
C ALA A 112 -16.72 13.88 -11.44
N ARG A 113 -16.41 12.89 -12.28
CA ARG A 113 -17.07 12.70 -13.57
C ARG A 113 -17.00 11.26 -14.07
N ILE A 114 -17.89 10.91 -14.98
CA ILE A 114 -17.87 9.62 -15.71
C ILE A 114 -17.07 9.80 -17.00
N GLY A 115 -16.21 8.83 -17.31
CA GLY A 115 -15.38 8.79 -18.51
C GLY A 115 -13.96 8.36 -18.21
N VAL A 116 -13.31 7.64 -19.13
CA VAL A 116 -11.96 7.05 -18.94
C VAL A 116 -10.81 8.07 -19.10
N HIS A 117 -11.09 9.26 -19.65
CA HIS A 117 -10.06 10.28 -19.77
C HIS A 117 -9.75 10.90 -18.41
N ALA A 118 -8.56 10.65 -17.92
CA ALA A 118 -8.05 11.32 -16.72
C ALA A 118 -7.65 12.77 -17.07
N ASP A 119 -8.09 13.72 -16.25
CA ASP A 119 -7.65 15.12 -16.34
C ASP A 119 -6.50 15.41 -15.36
N ASP A 120 -6.16 16.69 -15.22
CA ASP A 120 -5.08 17.17 -14.36
C ASP A 120 -5.53 17.49 -12.92
N GLN A 121 -6.73 17.06 -12.51
CA GLN A 121 -7.20 17.24 -11.14
C GLN A 121 -6.70 16.07 -10.26
N ASP A 122 -5.72 16.37 -9.44
CA ASP A 122 -5.09 15.39 -8.56
C ASP A 122 -5.26 15.81 -7.10
N GLU A 123 -5.56 14.84 -6.25
CA GLU A 123 -5.59 15.03 -4.80
C GLU A 123 -4.76 13.93 -4.14
N TRP A 124 -4.32 14.21 -2.92
CA TRP A 124 -3.60 13.24 -2.12
C TRP A 124 -3.90 13.39 -0.64
N ALA A 125 -3.65 12.30 0.10
CA ALA A 125 -3.84 12.23 1.53
C ALA A 125 -2.75 11.38 2.19
N ILE A 126 -2.52 11.61 3.48
CA ILE A 126 -1.74 10.72 4.34
C ILE A 126 -2.60 10.39 5.55
N VAL A 127 -2.86 9.10 5.75
CA VAL A 127 -3.58 8.57 6.90
C VAL A 127 -2.60 7.78 7.76
N VAL A 128 -2.60 8.00 9.07
CA VAL A 128 -1.83 7.21 10.04
C VAL A 128 -2.82 6.56 11.00
N VAL A 129 -2.72 5.24 11.14
CA VAL A 129 -3.60 4.48 12.03
C VAL A 129 -2.80 3.50 12.89
N PRO A 130 -3.26 3.18 14.10
CA PRO A 130 -2.72 2.07 14.87
C PRO A 130 -2.76 0.77 14.08
N TYR A 131 -1.68 -0.01 14.14
CA TYR A 131 -1.61 -1.25 13.38
C TYR A 131 -0.71 -2.27 14.08
N GLY A 132 -1.28 -3.39 14.47
CA GLY A 132 -0.56 -4.50 15.09
C GLY A 132 0.33 -5.28 14.11
N GLU A 133 0.57 -6.54 14.41
CA GLU A 133 1.35 -7.43 13.54
C GLU A 133 0.59 -7.75 12.25
N TYR A 134 1.34 -7.85 11.15
CA TYR A 134 0.77 -8.14 9.82
C TYR A 134 0.26 -9.59 9.74
N PHE A 135 1.00 -10.49 10.37
CA PHE A 135 0.67 -11.92 10.48
C PHE A 135 0.78 -12.32 11.96
N ALA A 136 -0.33 -12.74 12.54
CA ALA A 136 -0.41 -13.06 13.97
C ALA A 136 -0.20 -14.56 14.26
N SER A 137 0.63 -15.30 13.48
CA SER A 137 0.87 -16.71 13.73
C SER A 137 2.33 -16.98 14.11
N GLU A 138 2.55 -17.52 15.32
CA GLU A 138 3.86 -17.97 15.78
C GLU A 138 4.36 -19.21 15.00
N GLY A 139 3.47 -19.92 14.28
CA GLY A 139 3.75 -21.18 13.56
C GLY A 139 3.99 -21.03 12.05
N GLY A 140 4.05 -19.82 11.53
CA GLY A 140 4.12 -19.58 10.08
C GLY A 140 2.73 -19.50 9.42
N LEU A 141 2.71 -19.29 8.09
CA LEU A 141 1.51 -19.13 7.28
C LEU A 141 1.32 -20.34 6.35
N LYS A 142 0.07 -20.74 6.21
CA LYS A 142 -0.33 -21.72 5.20
C LYS A 142 -0.65 -20.98 3.91
N ALA A 143 0.24 -21.04 2.92
CA ALA A 143 0.07 -20.39 1.63
C ALA A 143 -0.36 -21.38 0.54
N GLY A 144 -1.24 -20.95 -0.35
CA GLY A 144 -1.70 -21.70 -1.52
C GLY A 144 -1.38 -20.98 -2.82
N VAL A 145 -1.05 -21.73 -3.87
CA VAL A 145 -0.90 -21.15 -5.21
C VAL A 145 -2.28 -20.82 -5.76
N SER A 146 -2.50 -19.56 -6.10
CA SER A 146 -3.77 -19.08 -6.66
C SER A 146 -3.98 -19.52 -8.11
N SER A 147 -5.23 -19.73 -8.49
CA SER A 147 -5.64 -19.88 -9.89
C SER A 147 -5.56 -18.56 -10.67
N TRP A 148 -5.67 -17.43 -9.96
CA TRP A 148 -5.47 -16.10 -10.52
C TRP A 148 -4.00 -15.86 -10.83
N ARG A 149 -3.70 -15.45 -12.06
CA ARG A 149 -2.35 -15.05 -12.44
C ARG A 149 -2.07 -13.60 -12.06
N ARG A 150 -0.80 -13.29 -11.77
CA ARG A 150 -0.41 -11.91 -11.52
C ARG A 150 -0.72 -11.06 -12.74
N VAL A 151 -1.31 -9.88 -12.53
CA VAL A 151 -1.55 -8.93 -13.61
C VAL A 151 -0.23 -8.57 -14.30
N ASP A 152 -0.22 -8.63 -15.62
CA ASP A 152 0.97 -8.36 -16.43
C ASP A 152 1.36 -6.89 -16.37
N ASP A 153 2.67 -6.60 -16.32
CA ASP A 153 3.21 -5.24 -16.22
C ASP A 153 2.80 -4.36 -17.41
N ASN A 154 2.58 -4.98 -18.58
CA ASN A 154 2.10 -4.29 -19.77
C ASN A 154 0.58 -4.02 -19.77
N ALA A 155 -0.17 -4.63 -18.84
CA ALA A 155 -1.59 -4.33 -18.61
C ALA A 155 -1.76 -3.27 -17.53
N ILE A 156 -1.24 -3.53 -16.32
CA ILE A 156 -1.15 -2.57 -15.21
C ILE A 156 0.20 -2.80 -14.54
N PRO A 157 1.12 -1.81 -14.52
CA PRO A 157 2.48 -1.99 -14.02
C PRO A 157 2.53 -2.56 -12.59
N GLY A 158 2.98 -3.82 -12.46
CA GLY A 158 3.10 -4.53 -11.16
C GLY A 158 4.09 -3.84 -10.22
N ARG A 159 5.13 -3.18 -10.76
CA ARG A 159 6.11 -2.38 -10.02
C ARG A 159 5.52 -1.14 -9.35
N ALA A 160 4.33 -0.68 -9.77
CA ALA A 160 3.62 0.44 -9.16
C ALA A 160 2.50 -0.05 -8.23
N LYS A 161 2.32 0.63 -7.10
CA LYS A 161 1.22 0.33 -6.15
C LYS A 161 -0.06 1.03 -6.59
N ILE A 162 -0.59 0.68 -7.79
CA ILE A 162 -1.82 1.24 -8.36
C ILE A 162 -3.03 0.60 -7.71
N CYS A 163 -3.98 1.39 -7.23
CA CYS A 163 -5.18 0.90 -6.54
C CYS A 163 -5.96 -0.13 -7.36
N GLY A 164 -6.15 0.11 -8.66
CA GLY A 164 -6.86 -0.80 -9.56
C GLY A 164 -6.20 -2.18 -9.71
N ALA A 165 -4.87 -2.28 -9.61
CA ALA A 165 -4.15 -3.55 -9.67
C ALA A 165 -4.45 -4.45 -8.45
N TYR A 166 -4.85 -3.88 -7.31
CA TYR A 166 -5.11 -4.63 -6.09
C TYR A 166 -6.40 -5.44 -6.12
N VAL A 167 -7.27 -5.25 -7.10
CA VAL A 167 -8.40 -6.16 -7.36
C VAL A 167 -7.88 -7.58 -7.59
N ASN A 168 -6.77 -7.74 -8.32
CA ASN A 168 -6.09 -9.02 -8.52
C ASN A 168 -5.67 -9.67 -7.17
N SER A 169 -5.07 -8.89 -6.26
CA SER A 169 -4.71 -9.36 -4.91
C SER A 169 -5.93 -9.74 -4.05
N VAL A 170 -7.03 -8.98 -4.16
CA VAL A 170 -8.28 -9.26 -3.43
C VAL A 170 -8.91 -10.58 -3.91
N LEU A 171 -8.92 -10.84 -5.21
CA LEU A 171 -9.44 -12.08 -5.79
C LEU A 171 -8.62 -13.29 -5.34
N ALA A 172 -7.30 -13.22 -5.44
CA ALA A 172 -6.41 -14.31 -5.02
C ALA A 172 -6.48 -14.55 -3.50
N GLY A 173 -6.50 -13.49 -2.69
CA GLY A 173 -6.64 -13.61 -1.24
C GLY A 173 -8.03 -14.13 -0.81
N GLY A 174 -9.09 -13.86 -1.59
CA GLY A 174 -10.40 -14.47 -1.42
C GLY A 174 -10.36 -15.97 -1.64
N GLU A 175 -9.86 -16.39 -2.81
CA GLU A 175 -9.66 -17.80 -3.17
C GLU A 175 -8.83 -18.57 -2.13
N ALA A 176 -7.72 -17.97 -1.66
CA ALA A 176 -6.88 -18.57 -0.63
C ALA A 176 -7.67 -18.87 0.65
N ARG A 177 -8.45 -17.92 1.14
CA ARG A 177 -9.29 -18.10 2.34
C ARG A 177 -10.36 -19.17 2.14
N ASP A 178 -11.04 -19.19 0.99
CA ASP A 178 -12.06 -20.18 0.67
C ASP A 178 -11.48 -21.60 0.65
N ASN A 179 -10.20 -21.73 0.30
CA ASN A 179 -9.43 -22.99 0.31
C ASN A 179 -8.70 -23.28 1.65
N GLY A 180 -8.95 -22.48 2.69
CA GLY A 180 -8.35 -22.69 4.02
C GLY A 180 -6.86 -22.34 4.10
N HIS A 181 -6.40 -21.40 3.27
CA HIS A 181 -5.05 -20.82 3.32
C HIS A 181 -5.07 -19.44 3.94
N ASP A 182 -3.95 -19.02 4.53
CA ASP A 182 -3.75 -17.70 5.12
C ASP A 182 -3.29 -16.68 4.07
N GLU A 183 -2.60 -17.12 3.01
CA GLU A 183 -2.01 -16.26 1.99
C GLU A 183 -2.05 -16.94 0.60
N ALA A 184 -2.14 -16.11 -0.46
CA ALA A 184 -2.06 -16.54 -1.84
C ALA A 184 -0.67 -16.32 -2.42
N ILE A 185 -0.20 -17.26 -3.23
CA ILE A 185 1.02 -17.13 -4.05
C ILE A 185 0.58 -16.98 -5.50
N PHE A 186 1.00 -15.89 -6.14
CA PHE A 186 0.81 -15.68 -7.56
C PHE A 186 1.86 -16.39 -8.41
N LEU A 187 1.42 -16.86 -9.57
CA LEU A 187 2.29 -17.16 -10.69
C LEU A 187 2.15 -16.09 -11.80
N THR A 188 3.19 -15.90 -12.58
CA THR A 188 3.14 -15.14 -13.84
C THR A 188 2.28 -15.87 -14.89
N GLN A 189 2.02 -15.25 -16.05
CA GLN A 189 1.22 -15.89 -17.11
C GLN A 189 1.88 -17.17 -17.64
N ASP A 190 3.19 -17.23 -17.67
CA ASP A 190 4.00 -18.37 -18.09
C ASP A 190 4.35 -19.38 -16.96
N GLY A 191 3.82 -19.16 -15.73
CA GLY A 191 3.85 -20.12 -14.64
C GLY A 191 5.02 -19.96 -13.67
N HIS A 192 5.84 -18.92 -13.76
CA HIS A 192 6.89 -18.66 -12.78
C HIS A 192 6.28 -18.15 -11.45
N VAL A 193 6.91 -18.51 -10.32
CA VAL A 193 6.54 -17.94 -9.02
C VAL A 193 6.81 -16.45 -9.04
N CYS A 194 5.80 -15.65 -8.64
CA CYS A 194 5.85 -14.20 -8.65
C CYS A 194 5.99 -13.65 -7.21
N GLU A 195 4.90 -13.37 -6.56
CA GLU A 195 4.87 -12.83 -5.19
C GLU A 195 3.60 -13.29 -4.48
N ALA A 196 3.47 -13.00 -3.19
CA ALA A 196 2.22 -13.18 -2.46
C ALA A 196 1.24 -12.04 -2.77
N ALA A 197 -0.01 -12.14 -2.29
CA ALA A 197 -1.05 -11.15 -2.57
C ALA A 197 -0.65 -9.72 -2.13
N ALA A 198 0.16 -9.60 -1.06
CA ALA A 198 0.60 -8.31 -0.52
C ALA A 198 2.06 -8.27 -0.04
N ALA A 199 2.89 -9.30 -0.38
CA ALA A 199 4.27 -9.42 0.08
C ALA A 199 5.15 -10.09 -0.98
N ASN A 200 6.45 -9.71 -1.02
CA ASN A 200 7.42 -10.43 -1.81
C ASN A 200 7.75 -11.79 -1.19
N ILE A 201 8.14 -12.76 -2.01
CA ILE A 201 8.51 -14.12 -1.59
C ILE A 201 10.03 -14.27 -1.62
N PHE A 202 10.56 -14.92 -0.59
CA PHE A 202 11.94 -15.35 -0.50
C PHE A 202 11.99 -16.83 -0.14
N MET A 203 12.98 -17.52 -0.67
CA MET A 203 13.25 -18.92 -0.38
C MET A 203 14.72 -19.10 -0.01
N VAL A 204 15.01 -19.87 1.03
CA VAL A 204 16.37 -20.32 1.32
C VAL A 204 16.55 -21.70 0.75
N ARG A 205 17.50 -21.88 -0.15
CA ARG A 205 17.85 -23.16 -0.75
C ARG A 205 19.37 -23.30 -0.82
N ASP A 206 19.88 -24.37 -0.28
CA ASP A 206 21.33 -24.65 -0.23
C ASP A 206 22.16 -23.47 0.34
N GLY A 207 21.65 -22.84 1.41
CA GLY A 207 22.25 -21.68 2.06
C GLY A 207 22.16 -20.35 1.27
N ARG A 208 21.45 -20.33 0.14
CA ARG A 208 21.26 -19.15 -0.67
C ARG A 208 19.86 -18.57 -0.51
N LEU A 209 19.76 -17.26 -0.38
CA LEU A 209 18.50 -16.53 -0.40
C LEU A 209 18.10 -16.25 -1.86
N LEU A 210 16.96 -16.75 -2.27
CA LEU A 210 16.41 -16.62 -3.63
C LEU A 210 15.11 -15.82 -3.58
N THR A 211 14.84 -15.02 -4.62
CA THR A 211 13.60 -14.27 -4.78
C THR A 211 13.33 -14.08 -6.27
N PRO A 212 12.07 -14.03 -6.72
CA PRO A 212 11.75 -13.76 -8.11
C PRO A 212 12.34 -12.44 -8.62
N PRO A 213 12.79 -12.35 -9.86
CA PRO A 213 13.29 -11.10 -10.45
C PRO A 213 12.13 -10.11 -10.69
N VAL A 214 12.45 -8.84 -10.87
CA VAL A 214 11.46 -7.79 -11.14
C VAL A 214 10.72 -7.99 -12.46
N THR A 215 11.32 -8.73 -13.39
CA THR A 215 10.69 -9.12 -14.67
C THR A 215 9.50 -10.05 -14.51
N ASP A 216 9.32 -10.68 -13.34
CA ASP A 216 8.18 -11.56 -13.04
C ASP A 216 6.98 -10.79 -12.46
N ASN A 217 6.80 -9.54 -12.88
CA ASN A 217 5.65 -8.69 -12.53
C ASN A 217 5.49 -8.41 -11.02
N ILE A 218 6.57 -8.50 -10.26
CA ILE A 218 6.55 -8.22 -8.81
C ILE A 218 6.63 -6.73 -8.51
N LEU A 219 6.16 -6.36 -7.32
CA LEU A 219 6.47 -5.06 -6.75
C LEU A 219 7.92 -5.04 -6.24
N GLU A 220 8.67 -4.01 -6.58
CA GLU A 220 9.99 -3.76 -5.98
C GLU A 220 9.83 -3.32 -4.51
N GLY A 221 9.75 -4.32 -3.61
CA GLY A 221 9.53 -4.07 -2.18
C GLY A 221 10.68 -3.29 -1.54
N ILE A 222 10.36 -2.33 -0.67
CA ILE A 222 11.38 -1.57 0.09
C ILE A 222 12.15 -2.47 1.06
N THR A 223 11.53 -3.53 1.54
CA THR A 223 12.19 -4.54 2.39
C THR A 223 12.99 -5.55 1.56
N ARG A 224 12.63 -5.75 0.29
CA ARG A 224 13.34 -6.60 -0.66
C ARG A 224 14.68 -5.99 -1.03
#